data_0eb219ec1e127fc2d86cdfaafe5a5f37
#
_entry.id   0eb219ec1e127fc2d86cdfaafe5a5f37
#
_cell.length_a   1.000
_cell.length_b   1.000
_cell.length_c   1.000
_cell.angle_alpha   90.00
_cell.angle_beta   90.00
_cell.angle_gamma   90.00
#
_symmetry.space_group_name_H-M   'P 1'
#
loop_
_entity.id
_entity.type
_entity.pdbx_description
1 polymer ?
#
loop_
_entity_poly.entity_id
_entity_poly.type
_entity_poly.pdbx_seq_one_letter_code
_entity_poly.pdbx_strand_id
1 'polypeptide(L)'
;MKFLKMLSVLSTLVMIFVLIGGALVTKTGSGMGCGANWPFCYGDWSLEMFIELSHRVVSAGAGFLVLLLSILSWRKIGHIRETKFLAFVSIFFLVLQGLIGAAAVVWSQSDFVLALHFGISLISFAAVLLLTLLIFEIDHKFDADSLTISAKYRKQFLWLALYLMFVVYSGALVRHIDSSLACPDWPMCVNNQPFNFDFHLGQWVQMGHRLLAGIAFVWTWILFFTIKRDYPSSRVMYNGWKINTILITIQVLLGALIIFTVGNLFVALLHALVLSLYFGILCYFLLLSYRSL
;
A
#
# COMPACT_ATOMS: atom_id res chain seq x y z
N MET A 1 -10.73 26.49 -1.34
CA MET A 1 -10.91 25.03 -1.14
C MET A 1 -10.96 24.23 -2.45
N LYS A 2 -11.68 24.67 -3.54
CA LYS A 2 -11.80 23.86 -4.78
C LYS A 2 -10.46 23.42 -5.37
N PHE A 3 -9.49 24.34 -5.53
CA PHE A 3 -8.16 24.01 -6.04
C PHE A 3 -7.41 22.99 -5.15
N LEU A 4 -7.45 23.16 -3.82
CA LEU A 4 -6.80 22.24 -2.89
C LEU A 4 -7.40 20.83 -2.97
N LYS A 5 -8.72 20.70 -3.13
CA LYS A 5 -9.40 19.41 -3.33
C LYS A 5 -8.97 18.76 -4.66
N MET A 6 -8.95 19.52 -5.75
CA MET A 6 -8.52 19.02 -7.04
C MET A 6 -7.07 18.53 -6.98
N LEU A 7 -6.19 19.33 -6.38
CA LEU A 7 -4.77 18.97 -6.20
C LEU A 7 -4.62 17.71 -5.34
N SER A 8 -5.39 17.59 -4.26
CA SER A 8 -5.29 16.41 -3.38
C SER A 8 -5.75 15.13 -4.07
N VAL A 9 -6.84 15.17 -4.83
CA VAL A 9 -7.30 14.03 -5.64
C VAL A 9 -6.26 13.67 -6.71
N LEU A 10 -5.74 14.66 -7.43
CA LEU A 10 -4.72 14.44 -8.44
C LEU A 10 -3.47 13.81 -7.83
N SER A 11 -2.99 14.34 -6.69
CA SER A 11 -1.83 13.79 -5.98
C SER A 11 -2.05 12.34 -5.56
N THR A 12 -3.24 12.01 -5.02
CA THR A 12 -3.59 10.65 -4.63
C THR A 12 -3.63 9.70 -5.82
N LEU A 13 -4.23 10.11 -6.94
CA LEU A 13 -4.28 9.31 -8.17
C LEU A 13 -2.88 9.07 -8.74
N VAL A 14 -2.05 10.11 -8.80
CA VAL A 14 -0.67 9.95 -9.29
C VAL A 14 0.15 9.05 -8.37
N MET A 15 -0.04 9.11 -7.05
CA MET A 15 0.59 8.17 -6.10
C MET A 15 0.15 6.72 -6.32
N ILE A 16 -1.11 6.47 -6.71
CA ILE A 16 -1.55 5.13 -7.14
C ILE A 16 -0.78 4.69 -8.39
N PHE A 17 -0.61 5.55 -9.38
CA PHE A 17 0.17 5.23 -10.58
C PHE A 17 1.65 4.98 -10.26
N VAL A 18 2.23 5.68 -9.29
CA VAL A 18 3.60 5.40 -8.80
C VAL A 18 3.68 4.00 -8.21
N LEU A 19 2.73 3.60 -7.34
CA LEU A 19 2.71 2.26 -6.74
C LEU A 19 2.56 1.16 -7.79
N ILE A 20 1.60 1.33 -8.72
CA ILE A 20 1.37 0.37 -9.82
C ILE A 20 2.58 0.34 -10.75
N GLY A 21 3.16 1.49 -11.08
CA GLY A 21 4.36 1.60 -11.91
C GLY A 21 5.56 0.90 -11.29
N GLY A 22 5.78 1.06 -9.98
CA GLY A 22 6.81 0.33 -9.26
C GLY A 22 6.61 -1.19 -9.25
N ALA A 23 5.35 -1.62 -9.06
CA ALA A 23 4.99 -3.04 -9.18
C ALA A 23 5.20 -3.56 -10.62
N LEU A 24 4.93 -2.74 -11.63
CA LEU A 24 5.18 -3.06 -13.04
C LEU A 24 6.69 -3.22 -13.30
N VAL A 25 7.52 -2.24 -12.88
CA VAL A 25 8.98 -2.31 -13.01
C VAL A 25 9.52 -3.61 -12.41
N THR A 26 9.09 -3.95 -11.18
CA THR A 26 9.51 -5.19 -10.51
C THR A 26 9.01 -6.42 -11.26
N LYS A 27 7.73 -6.45 -11.68
CA LYS A 27 7.13 -7.63 -12.29
C LYS A 27 7.69 -7.94 -13.69
N THR A 28 8.11 -6.91 -14.42
CA THR A 28 8.72 -7.05 -15.76
C THR A 28 10.24 -7.21 -15.72
N GLY A 29 10.87 -7.14 -14.54
CA GLY A 29 12.33 -7.15 -14.43
C GLY A 29 13.00 -5.89 -14.98
N SER A 30 12.25 -4.80 -15.14
CA SER A 30 12.72 -3.56 -15.81
C SER A 30 13.52 -2.62 -14.89
N GLY A 31 13.85 -3.04 -13.65
CA GLY A 31 14.49 -2.16 -12.66
C GLY A 31 15.91 -1.73 -12.98
N MET A 32 16.52 -2.28 -14.04
CA MET A 32 17.84 -1.91 -14.57
C MET A 32 17.78 -1.58 -16.07
N GLY A 33 16.61 -1.25 -16.59
CA GLY A 33 16.44 -0.86 -18.00
C GLY A 33 17.23 0.41 -18.37
N CYS A 34 17.48 1.30 -17.41
CA CYS A 34 18.36 2.47 -17.55
C CYS A 34 19.82 2.19 -17.12
N GLY A 35 20.18 0.93 -16.84
CA GLY A 35 21.45 0.57 -16.22
C GLY A 35 21.60 1.21 -14.83
N ALA A 36 22.85 1.37 -14.37
CA ALA A 36 23.16 2.00 -13.08
C ALA A 36 23.09 3.54 -13.12
N ASN A 37 22.53 4.14 -14.18
CA ASN A 37 22.44 5.58 -14.33
C ASN A 37 21.24 6.15 -13.54
N TRP A 38 21.48 7.23 -12.82
CA TRP A 38 20.45 7.97 -12.09
C TRP A 38 20.86 9.45 -11.96
N PRO A 39 19.96 10.43 -12.09
CA PRO A 39 18.52 10.30 -12.38
C PRO A 39 18.19 10.06 -13.86
N PHE A 40 19.13 10.33 -14.76
CA PHE A 40 18.93 10.23 -16.21
C PHE A 40 19.10 8.79 -16.69
N CYS A 41 18.55 8.52 -17.87
CA CYS A 41 18.59 7.23 -18.51
C CYS A 41 19.34 7.37 -19.84
N TYR A 42 20.39 6.57 -20.05
CA TYR A 42 21.22 6.59 -21.25
C TYR A 42 21.29 5.20 -21.86
N GLY A 43 21.33 5.11 -23.17
CA GLY A 43 21.45 3.86 -23.92
C GLY A 43 20.42 3.73 -25.03
N ASP A 44 20.39 2.56 -25.66
CA ASP A 44 19.43 2.24 -26.72
C ASP A 44 18.04 2.00 -26.14
N TRP A 45 17.02 2.41 -26.88
CA TRP A 45 15.64 2.26 -26.46
C TRP A 45 15.22 0.78 -26.39
N SER A 46 14.80 0.36 -25.22
CA SER A 46 14.18 -0.94 -24.97
C SER A 46 12.85 -0.77 -24.21
N LEU A 47 12.04 -1.83 -24.16
CA LEU A 47 10.79 -1.82 -23.39
C LEU A 47 11.08 -1.64 -21.90
N GLU A 48 12.11 -2.30 -21.38
CA GLU A 48 12.54 -2.20 -20.00
C GLU A 48 12.96 -0.78 -19.64
N MET A 49 13.74 -0.13 -20.50
CA MET A 49 14.13 1.28 -20.35
C MET A 49 12.92 2.20 -20.33
N PHE A 50 11.95 1.99 -21.23
CA PHE A 50 10.72 2.78 -21.27
C PHE A 50 9.89 2.63 -19.99
N ILE A 51 9.73 1.40 -19.48
CA ILE A 51 8.98 1.13 -18.25
C ILE A 51 9.67 1.81 -17.05
N GLU A 52 10.97 1.64 -16.87
CA GLU A 52 11.71 2.24 -15.77
C GLU A 52 11.70 3.77 -15.85
N LEU A 53 12.01 4.36 -17.02
CA LEU A 53 12.01 5.80 -17.21
C LEU A 53 10.63 6.41 -16.95
N SER A 54 9.56 5.78 -17.46
CA SER A 54 8.19 6.22 -17.21
C SER A 54 7.88 6.24 -15.71
N HIS A 55 8.28 5.21 -14.97
CA HIS A 55 8.12 5.18 -13.51
C HIS A 55 8.89 6.31 -12.83
N ARG A 56 10.12 6.58 -13.22
CA ARG A 56 10.93 7.69 -12.68
C ARG A 56 10.27 9.05 -12.93
N VAL A 57 9.79 9.31 -14.17
CA VAL A 57 9.13 10.57 -14.54
C VAL A 57 7.84 10.77 -13.77
N VAL A 58 6.98 9.74 -13.68
CA VAL A 58 5.73 9.80 -12.91
C VAL A 58 6.02 10.01 -11.42
N SER A 59 7.06 9.37 -10.88
CA SER A 59 7.47 9.53 -9.47
C SER A 59 7.99 10.95 -9.19
N ALA A 60 8.75 11.56 -10.11
CA ALA A 60 9.18 12.95 -9.99
C ALA A 60 7.99 13.92 -10.03
N GLY A 61 7.03 13.68 -10.94
CA GLY A 61 5.76 14.44 -11.00
C GLY A 61 4.93 14.31 -9.73
N ALA A 62 4.81 13.09 -9.18
CA ALA A 62 4.17 12.86 -7.88
C ALA A 62 4.88 13.64 -6.77
N GLY A 63 6.22 13.65 -6.78
CA GLY A 63 7.03 14.41 -5.84
C GLY A 63 6.67 15.88 -5.81
N PHE A 64 6.58 16.50 -6.97
CA PHE A 64 6.19 17.90 -7.13
C PHE A 64 4.75 18.17 -6.63
N LEU A 65 3.80 17.32 -7.02
CA LEU A 65 2.39 17.45 -6.62
C LEU A 65 2.20 17.31 -5.12
N VAL A 66 2.84 16.31 -4.49
CA VAL A 66 2.74 16.07 -3.03
C VAL A 66 3.42 17.19 -2.25
N LEU A 67 4.55 17.70 -2.70
CA LEU A 67 5.20 18.87 -2.09
C LEU A 67 4.28 20.10 -2.14
N LEU A 68 3.71 20.40 -3.31
CA LEU A 68 2.77 21.51 -3.47
C LEU A 68 1.51 21.33 -2.60
N LEU A 69 0.93 20.11 -2.59
CA LEU A 69 -0.21 19.76 -1.75
C LEU A 69 0.11 19.99 -0.27
N SER A 70 1.25 19.51 0.21
CA SER A 70 1.66 19.61 1.61
C SER A 70 1.85 21.05 2.03
N ILE A 71 2.54 21.87 1.22
CA ILE A 71 2.76 23.31 1.51
C ILE A 71 1.41 24.06 1.54
N LEU A 72 0.54 23.83 0.55
CA LEU A 72 -0.75 24.52 0.49
C LEU A 72 -1.69 24.09 1.60
N SER A 73 -1.69 22.79 1.96
CA SER A 73 -2.46 22.29 3.10
C SER A 73 -1.99 22.91 4.40
N TRP A 74 -0.67 22.93 4.62
CA TRP A 74 -0.09 23.57 5.80
C TRP A 74 -0.50 25.04 5.93
N ARG A 75 -0.48 25.81 4.83
CA ARG A 75 -0.85 27.23 4.83
C ARG A 75 -2.34 27.47 5.01
N LYS A 76 -3.22 26.67 4.36
CA LYS A 76 -4.66 26.89 4.32
C LYS A 76 -5.43 26.27 5.46
N ILE A 77 -5.02 25.09 5.90
CA ILE A 77 -5.73 24.28 6.89
C ILE A 77 -4.81 23.78 8.01
N GLY A 78 -3.63 24.37 8.17
CA GLY A 78 -2.65 24.02 9.18
C GLY A 78 -3.09 24.28 10.64
N HIS A 79 -4.23 24.93 10.85
CA HIS A 79 -4.88 25.05 12.15
C HIS A 79 -5.57 23.75 12.59
N ILE A 80 -5.86 22.83 11.64
CA ILE A 80 -6.42 21.53 11.95
C ILE A 80 -5.28 20.63 12.47
N ARG A 81 -5.53 19.95 13.59
CA ARG A 81 -4.54 19.20 14.38
C ARG A 81 -3.64 18.28 13.53
N GLU A 82 -4.25 17.48 12.63
CA GLU A 82 -3.54 16.43 11.88
C GLU A 82 -2.83 16.94 10.63
N THR A 83 -3.21 18.11 10.10
CA THR A 83 -2.71 18.61 8.81
C THR A 83 -1.20 18.70 8.75
N LYS A 84 -0.57 19.29 9.79
CA LYS A 84 0.88 19.48 9.81
C LYS A 84 1.61 18.15 9.86
N PHE A 85 1.11 17.23 10.67
CA PHE A 85 1.65 15.88 10.78
C PHE A 85 1.54 15.13 9.45
N LEU A 86 0.36 15.09 8.83
CA LEU A 86 0.16 14.40 7.55
C LEU A 86 0.98 15.03 6.43
N ALA A 87 1.08 16.36 6.35
CA ALA A 87 1.91 17.05 5.37
C ALA A 87 3.39 16.70 5.56
N PHE A 88 3.89 16.69 6.78
CA PHE A 88 5.27 16.28 7.09
C PHE A 88 5.51 14.81 6.71
N VAL A 89 4.66 13.91 7.15
CA VAL A 89 4.78 12.47 6.87
C VAL A 89 4.73 12.20 5.36
N SER A 90 3.85 12.89 4.62
CA SER A 90 3.76 12.77 3.16
C SER A 90 5.09 13.12 2.47
N ILE A 91 5.71 14.25 2.86
CA ILE A 91 7.00 14.68 2.29
C ILE A 91 8.13 13.75 2.74
N PHE A 92 8.20 13.44 4.03
CA PHE A 92 9.27 12.63 4.60
C PHE A 92 9.35 11.25 3.93
N PHE A 93 8.24 10.52 3.88
CA PHE A 93 8.22 9.19 3.27
C PHE A 93 8.35 9.24 1.75
N LEU A 94 7.90 10.32 1.09
CA LEU A 94 8.12 10.53 -0.33
C LEU A 94 9.63 10.68 -0.66
N VAL A 95 10.34 11.50 0.11
CA VAL A 95 11.78 11.68 -0.06
C VAL A 95 12.53 10.39 0.26
N LEU A 96 12.17 9.75 1.36
CA LEU A 96 12.79 8.50 1.79
C LEU A 96 12.64 7.39 0.73
N GLN A 97 11.43 7.19 0.19
CA GLN A 97 11.22 6.21 -0.88
C GLN A 97 11.99 6.55 -2.16
N GLY A 98 12.07 7.84 -2.53
CA GLY A 98 12.85 8.29 -3.67
C GLY A 98 14.34 8.00 -3.51
N LEU A 99 14.90 8.25 -2.32
CA LEU A 99 16.30 7.94 -1.99
C LEU A 99 16.58 6.44 -2.01
N ILE A 100 15.68 5.61 -1.44
CA ILE A 100 15.84 4.15 -1.46
C ILE A 100 15.72 3.62 -2.89
N GLY A 101 14.81 4.15 -3.70
CA GLY A 101 14.69 3.80 -5.12
C GLY A 101 15.95 4.17 -5.92
N ALA A 102 16.54 5.35 -5.69
CA ALA A 102 17.82 5.74 -6.26
C ALA A 102 18.96 4.82 -5.80
N ALA A 103 19.02 4.51 -4.51
CA ALA A 103 20.00 3.60 -3.93
C ALA A 103 19.93 2.19 -4.54
N ALA A 104 18.73 1.67 -4.79
CA ALA A 104 18.52 0.39 -5.43
C ALA A 104 19.07 0.33 -6.87
N VAL A 105 19.08 1.46 -7.59
CA VAL A 105 19.65 1.54 -8.93
C VAL A 105 21.19 1.64 -8.88
N VAL A 106 21.73 2.48 -7.99
CA VAL A 106 23.17 2.80 -7.94
C VAL A 106 24.00 1.67 -7.30
N TRP A 107 23.47 0.99 -6.30
CA TRP A 107 24.21 0.00 -5.49
C TRP A 107 23.65 -1.42 -5.63
N SER A 108 23.47 -1.94 -6.78
CA SER A 108 22.90 -3.27 -7.01
C SER A 108 21.59 -3.56 -6.25
N GLN A 109 20.63 -4.11 -6.93
CA GLN A 109 19.29 -4.36 -6.36
C GLN A 109 19.36 -5.52 -5.35
N SER A 110 19.22 -5.19 -4.07
CA SER A 110 18.99 -6.18 -3.01
C SER A 110 17.49 -6.41 -2.85
N ASP A 111 17.06 -7.65 -2.78
CA ASP A 111 15.65 -8.03 -2.57
C ASP A 111 15.05 -7.38 -1.33
N PHE A 112 15.84 -7.27 -0.27
CA PHE A 112 15.43 -6.61 0.97
C PHE A 112 15.21 -5.10 0.76
N VAL A 113 16.09 -4.42 0.05
CA VAL A 113 15.95 -2.96 -0.25
C VAL A 113 14.73 -2.69 -1.11
N LEU A 114 14.47 -3.55 -2.10
CA LEU A 114 13.27 -3.43 -2.96
C LEU A 114 11.98 -3.67 -2.17
N ALA A 115 11.97 -4.67 -1.27
CA ALA A 115 10.85 -4.90 -0.38
C ALA A 115 10.61 -3.71 0.56
N LEU A 116 11.68 -3.15 1.14
CA LEU A 116 11.62 -1.96 1.98
C LEU A 116 11.08 -0.74 1.22
N HIS A 117 11.56 -0.53 -0.01
CA HIS A 117 11.08 0.53 -0.89
C HIS A 117 9.57 0.45 -1.12
N PHE A 118 9.03 -0.72 -1.40
CA PHE A 118 7.59 -0.93 -1.58
C PHE A 118 6.80 -0.58 -0.30
N GLY A 119 7.21 -1.09 0.85
CA GLY A 119 6.52 -0.82 2.13
C GLY A 119 6.53 0.68 2.50
N ILE A 120 7.65 1.37 2.29
CA ILE A 120 7.77 2.82 2.52
C ILE A 120 6.91 3.61 1.54
N SER A 121 6.83 3.17 0.28
CA SER A 121 5.95 3.78 -0.73
C SER A 121 4.47 3.65 -0.34
N LEU A 122 4.09 2.54 0.27
CA LEU A 122 2.73 2.33 0.77
C LEU A 122 2.37 3.29 1.92
N ILE A 123 3.30 3.56 2.84
CA ILE A 123 3.11 4.55 3.91
C ILE A 123 2.99 5.96 3.33
N SER A 124 3.84 6.32 2.35
CA SER A 124 3.77 7.60 1.65
C SER A 124 2.41 7.80 0.97
N PHE A 125 1.93 6.80 0.24
CA PHE A 125 0.60 6.82 -0.36
C PHE A 125 -0.50 7.01 0.69
N ALA A 126 -0.47 6.23 1.78
CA ALA A 126 -1.46 6.34 2.85
C ALA A 126 -1.49 7.75 3.44
N ALA A 127 -0.34 8.38 3.67
CA ALA A 127 -0.27 9.75 4.20
C ALA A 127 -0.92 10.77 3.25
N VAL A 128 -0.68 10.67 1.94
CA VAL A 128 -1.30 11.54 0.92
C VAL A 128 -2.80 11.30 0.85
N LEU A 129 -3.25 10.05 0.89
CA LEU A 129 -4.66 9.69 0.92
C LEU A 129 -5.35 10.26 2.17
N LEU A 130 -4.74 10.13 3.35
CA LEU A 130 -5.27 10.68 4.59
C LEU A 130 -5.38 12.20 4.56
N LEU A 131 -4.38 12.88 4.01
CA LEU A 131 -4.42 14.34 3.81
C LEU A 131 -5.55 14.73 2.85
N THR A 132 -5.78 13.94 1.80
CA THR A 132 -6.90 14.14 0.87
C THR A 132 -8.25 13.95 1.57
N LEU A 133 -8.43 12.89 2.32
CA LEU A 133 -9.67 12.65 3.08
C LEU A 133 -9.93 13.76 4.10
N LEU A 134 -8.91 14.22 4.82
CA LEU A 134 -9.02 15.37 5.74
C LEU A 134 -9.50 16.64 5.03
N ILE A 135 -8.97 16.95 3.83
CA ILE A 135 -9.41 18.12 3.03
C ILE A 135 -10.88 18.02 2.64
N PHE A 136 -11.40 16.80 2.40
CA PHE A 136 -12.82 16.59 2.09
C PHE A 136 -13.72 16.59 3.33
N GLU A 137 -13.22 16.18 4.49
CA GLU A 137 -13.95 16.21 5.75
C GLU A 137 -14.31 17.65 6.17
N ILE A 138 -13.43 18.62 5.93
CA ILE A 138 -13.63 20.03 6.30
C ILE A 138 -14.93 20.62 5.72
N ASP A 139 -15.41 20.08 4.62
CA ASP A 139 -16.69 20.48 4.02
C ASP A 139 -17.89 19.63 4.52
N HIS A 140 -17.75 18.95 5.65
CA HIS A 140 -18.80 18.11 6.26
C HIS A 140 -19.36 17.02 5.32
N LYS A 141 -18.58 16.56 4.35
CA LYS A 141 -18.98 15.46 3.47
C LYS A 141 -18.99 14.11 4.16
N PHE A 142 -18.27 14.01 5.28
CA PHE A 142 -18.23 12.84 6.16
C PHE A 142 -18.53 13.30 7.58
N ASP A 143 -19.51 12.69 8.22
CA ASP A 143 -19.84 12.95 9.64
C ASP A 143 -18.86 12.14 10.53
N ALA A 144 -17.59 12.56 10.53
CA ALA A 144 -16.54 11.94 11.33
C ALA A 144 -16.31 12.67 12.67
N ASP A 145 -16.78 13.91 12.79
CA ASP A 145 -16.50 14.77 13.97
C ASP A 145 -17.21 14.29 15.23
N SER A 146 -18.36 13.63 15.10
CA SER A 146 -19.12 13.04 16.22
C SER A 146 -18.70 11.61 16.57
N LEU A 147 -17.77 11.02 15.79
CA LEU A 147 -17.38 9.63 15.95
C LEU A 147 -16.36 9.45 17.06
N THR A 148 -16.76 8.83 18.17
CA THR A 148 -15.85 8.40 19.22
C THR A 148 -15.52 6.91 19.09
N ILE A 149 -14.25 6.59 18.89
CA ILE A 149 -13.76 5.20 18.75
C ILE A 149 -13.09 4.78 20.06
N SER A 150 -13.54 3.70 20.65
CA SER A 150 -13.04 3.22 21.93
C SER A 150 -11.55 2.81 21.85
N ALA A 151 -10.83 2.89 22.98
CA ALA A 151 -9.43 2.49 23.11
C ALA A 151 -9.18 1.03 22.68
N LYS A 152 -10.17 0.15 22.85
CA LYS A 152 -10.12 -1.25 22.39
C LYS A 152 -9.91 -1.30 20.86
N TYR A 153 -10.73 -0.60 20.09
CA TYR A 153 -10.63 -0.61 18.62
C TYR A 153 -9.41 0.14 18.13
N ARG A 154 -8.99 1.24 18.79
CA ARG A 154 -7.74 1.94 18.48
C ARG A 154 -6.53 1.00 18.56
N LYS A 155 -6.44 0.21 19.62
CA LYS A 155 -5.37 -0.80 19.76
C LYS A 155 -5.44 -1.85 18.64
N GLN A 156 -6.63 -2.34 18.33
CA GLN A 156 -6.83 -3.33 17.26
C GLN A 156 -6.42 -2.79 15.89
N PHE A 157 -6.80 -1.54 15.55
CA PHE A 157 -6.43 -0.92 14.28
C PHE A 157 -4.92 -0.70 14.17
N LEU A 158 -4.27 -0.26 15.26
CA LEU A 158 -2.82 -0.11 15.30
C LEU A 158 -2.12 -1.45 15.08
N TRP A 159 -2.50 -2.48 15.86
CA TRP A 159 -1.87 -3.79 15.73
C TRP A 159 -2.13 -4.44 14.37
N LEU A 160 -3.31 -4.28 13.81
CA LEU A 160 -3.60 -4.76 12.46
C LEU A 160 -2.78 -4.01 11.40
N ALA A 161 -2.60 -2.69 11.54
CA ALA A 161 -1.77 -1.92 10.61
C ALA A 161 -0.29 -2.34 10.66
N LEU A 162 0.26 -2.54 11.86
CA LEU A 162 1.63 -3.03 12.04
C LEU A 162 1.78 -4.47 11.50
N TYR A 163 0.82 -5.34 11.82
CA TYR A 163 0.80 -6.70 11.31
C TYR A 163 0.71 -6.75 9.78
N LEU A 164 -0.14 -5.89 9.20
CA LEU A 164 -0.28 -5.81 7.75
C LEU A 164 1.02 -5.36 7.07
N MET A 165 1.80 -4.47 7.67
CA MET A 165 3.13 -4.13 7.14
C MET A 165 4.05 -5.36 7.11
N PHE A 166 3.99 -6.21 8.13
CA PHE A 166 4.74 -7.47 8.13
C PHE A 166 4.25 -8.43 7.03
N VAL A 167 2.93 -8.54 6.81
CA VAL A 167 2.35 -9.31 5.69
C VAL A 167 2.81 -8.75 4.35
N VAL A 168 2.85 -7.43 4.18
CA VAL A 168 3.33 -6.75 2.96
C VAL A 168 4.78 -7.12 2.69
N TYR A 169 5.66 -7.04 3.69
CA TYR A 169 7.07 -7.42 3.52
C TYR A 169 7.25 -8.90 3.19
N SER A 170 6.46 -9.78 3.79
CA SER A 170 6.50 -11.21 3.44
C SER A 170 6.08 -11.46 1.99
N GLY A 171 5.07 -10.74 1.49
CA GLY A 171 4.64 -10.82 0.08
C GLY A 171 5.66 -10.22 -0.90
N ALA A 172 6.30 -9.12 -0.53
CA ALA A 172 7.40 -8.54 -1.29
C ALA A 172 8.58 -9.53 -1.37
N LEU A 173 8.91 -10.19 -0.27
CA LEU A 173 9.95 -11.21 -0.24
C LEU A 173 9.61 -12.38 -1.19
N VAL A 174 8.37 -12.91 -1.16
CA VAL A 174 7.91 -13.94 -2.12
C VAL A 174 8.20 -13.52 -3.56
N ARG A 175 7.99 -12.24 -3.88
CA ARG A 175 8.21 -11.72 -5.23
C ARG A 175 9.69 -11.60 -5.56
N HIS A 176 10.51 -11.09 -4.66
CA HIS A 176 11.91 -10.75 -4.93
C HIS A 176 12.83 -12.00 -4.96
N ILE A 177 12.49 -13.06 -4.24
CA ILE A 177 13.22 -14.35 -4.34
C ILE A 177 12.62 -15.30 -5.39
N ASP A 178 11.83 -14.78 -6.33
CA ASP A 178 11.17 -15.53 -7.42
C ASP A 178 10.33 -16.73 -6.98
N SER A 179 9.76 -16.65 -5.77
CA SER A 179 8.97 -17.75 -5.18
C SER A 179 7.47 -17.62 -5.41
N SER A 180 7.03 -16.70 -6.28
CA SER A 180 5.61 -16.44 -6.52
C SER A 180 4.82 -17.67 -7.00
N LEU A 181 5.48 -18.64 -7.64
CA LEU A 181 4.89 -19.88 -8.16
C LEU A 181 5.53 -21.14 -7.56
N ALA A 182 6.24 -21.02 -6.44
CA ALA A 182 6.88 -22.15 -5.78
C ALA A 182 5.87 -23.21 -5.27
N CYS A 183 4.66 -22.76 -4.93
CA CYS A 183 3.51 -23.61 -4.57
C CYS A 183 2.47 -23.58 -5.69
N PRO A 184 2.34 -24.60 -6.53
CA PRO A 184 1.42 -24.63 -7.66
C PRO A 184 -0.06 -24.72 -7.25
N ASP A 185 -0.37 -25.28 -6.07
CA ASP A 185 -1.72 -25.42 -5.57
C ASP A 185 -2.14 -24.24 -4.68
N TRP A 186 -3.44 -24.10 -4.45
CA TRP A 186 -4.01 -23.12 -3.52
C TRP A 186 -5.26 -23.71 -2.85
N PRO A 187 -5.47 -23.52 -1.53
CA PRO A 187 -4.68 -22.71 -0.60
C PRO A 187 -3.38 -23.37 -0.09
N MET A 188 -3.23 -24.68 -0.28
CA MET A 188 -2.05 -25.45 0.12
C MET A 188 -0.93 -25.36 -0.91
N CYS A 189 0.22 -26.02 -0.67
CA CYS A 189 1.40 -25.88 -1.54
C CYS A 189 1.44 -26.94 -2.65
N VAL A 190 1.75 -28.17 -2.30
CA VAL A 190 1.90 -29.32 -3.24
C VAL A 190 1.09 -30.47 -2.72
N ASN A 191 0.30 -31.11 -3.59
CA ASN A 191 -0.54 -32.28 -3.24
C ASN A 191 -1.44 -32.03 -2.03
N ASN A 192 -2.00 -30.84 -1.91
CA ASN A 192 -2.83 -30.40 -0.77
C ASN A 192 -2.12 -30.43 0.60
N GLN A 193 -0.79 -30.44 0.64
CA GLN A 193 -0.03 -30.39 1.88
C GLN A 193 0.26 -28.93 2.26
N PRO A 194 -0.10 -28.47 3.47
CA PRO A 194 0.18 -27.12 3.90
C PRO A 194 1.66 -26.91 4.25
N PHE A 195 2.29 -27.93 4.82
CA PHE A 195 3.70 -27.92 5.23
C PHE A 195 4.30 -29.31 5.00
N ASN A 196 5.52 -29.34 4.48
CA ASN A 196 6.32 -30.55 4.36
C ASN A 196 7.77 -30.18 4.68
N PHE A 197 8.49 -31.01 5.43
CA PHE A 197 9.88 -30.77 5.79
C PHE A 197 10.81 -30.75 4.56
N ASP A 198 10.41 -31.39 3.46
CA ASP A 198 11.13 -31.42 2.19
C ASP A 198 10.91 -30.15 1.34
N PHE A 199 10.12 -29.18 1.81
CA PHE A 199 9.91 -27.93 1.10
C PHE A 199 11.21 -27.15 0.97
N HIS A 200 11.52 -26.67 -0.23
CA HIS A 200 12.60 -25.73 -0.44
C HIS A 200 12.21 -24.33 0.09
N LEU A 201 13.20 -23.45 0.26
CA LEU A 201 13.03 -22.12 0.86
C LEU A 201 11.87 -21.31 0.24
N GLY A 202 11.74 -21.31 -1.09
CA GLY A 202 10.67 -20.57 -1.77
C GLY A 202 9.26 -21.04 -1.40
N GLN A 203 9.06 -22.34 -1.21
CA GLN A 203 7.77 -22.91 -0.76
C GLN A 203 7.47 -22.50 0.69
N TRP A 204 8.46 -22.54 1.56
CA TRP A 204 8.31 -22.06 2.94
C TRP A 204 7.94 -20.58 3.01
N VAL A 205 8.62 -19.74 2.23
CA VAL A 205 8.35 -18.30 2.20
C VAL A 205 6.97 -18.02 1.64
N GLN A 206 6.56 -18.71 0.57
CA GLN A 206 5.24 -18.52 -0.04
C GLN A 206 4.12 -19.01 0.90
N MET A 207 4.26 -20.18 1.54
CA MET A 207 3.29 -20.68 2.51
C MET A 207 3.23 -19.81 3.76
N GLY A 208 4.38 -19.33 4.24
CA GLY A 208 4.45 -18.36 5.33
C GLY A 208 3.63 -17.09 5.01
N HIS A 209 3.81 -16.53 3.82
CA HIS A 209 3.01 -15.38 3.37
C HIS A 209 1.51 -15.71 3.32
N ARG A 210 1.11 -16.85 2.78
CA ARG A 210 -0.31 -17.26 2.73
C ARG A 210 -0.91 -17.38 4.13
N LEU A 211 -0.19 -17.96 5.09
CA LEU A 211 -0.63 -18.08 6.47
C LEU A 211 -0.81 -16.69 7.11
N LEU A 212 0.19 -15.82 6.97
CA LEU A 212 0.13 -14.46 7.50
C LEU A 212 -1.03 -13.65 6.88
N ALA A 213 -1.23 -13.76 5.58
CA ALA A 213 -2.36 -13.12 4.89
C ALA A 213 -3.71 -13.70 5.34
N GLY A 214 -3.79 -15.01 5.56
CA GLY A 214 -4.97 -15.68 6.10
C GLY A 214 -5.36 -15.16 7.50
N ILE A 215 -4.37 -14.94 8.37
CA ILE A 215 -4.59 -14.35 9.71
C ILE A 215 -5.12 -12.91 9.57
N ALA A 216 -4.54 -12.08 8.69
CA ALA A 216 -5.03 -10.72 8.45
C ALA A 216 -6.48 -10.73 7.93
N PHE A 217 -6.81 -11.65 7.03
CA PHE A 217 -8.15 -11.87 6.51
C PHE A 217 -9.16 -12.17 7.62
N VAL A 218 -8.90 -13.20 8.44
CA VAL A 218 -9.77 -13.60 9.55
C VAL A 218 -9.91 -12.48 10.58
N TRP A 219 -8.81 -11.80 10.91
CA TRP A 219 -8.82 -10.67 11.86
C TRP A 219 -9.69 -9.52 11.36
N THR A 220 -9.61 -9.16 10.09
CA THR A 220 -10.44 -8.11 9.49
C THR A 220 -11.93 -8.48 9.53
N TRP A 221 -12.29 -9.73 9.25
CA TRP A 221 -13.66 -10.20 9.34
C TRP A 221 -14.19 -10.18 10.78
N ILE A 222 -13.40 -10.59 11.76
CA ILE A 222 -13.76 -10.52 13.19
C ILE A 222 -14.00 -9.06 13.58
N LEU A 223 -13.13 -8.13 13.15
CA LEU A 223 -13.30 -6.71 13.41
C LEU A 223 -14.58 -6.17 12.78
N PHE A 224 -14.91 -6.54 11.55
CA PHE A 224 -16.15 -6.11 10.91
C PHE A 224 -17.39 -6.52 11.71
N PHE A 225 -17.48 -7.77 12.13
CA PHE A 225 -18.63 -8.25 12.90
C PHE A 225 -18.72 -7.59 14.28
N THR A 226 -17.60 -7.41 14.95
CA THR A 226 -17.58 -6.74 16.27
C THR A 226 -17.93 -5.25 16.16
N ILE A 227 -17.43 -4.56 15.14
CA ILE A 227 -17.75 -3.15 14.88
C ILE A 227 -19.21 -2.98 14.50
N LYS A 228 -19.75 -3.84 13.64
CA LYS A 228 -21.18 -3.84 13.30
C LYS A 228 -22.08 -3.96 14.53
N ARG A 229 -21.67 -4.76 15.53
CA ARG A 229 -22.38 -4.92 16.79
C ARG A 229 -22.23 -3.72 17.72
N ASP A 230 -20.99 -3.22 17.88
CA ASP A 230 -20.64 -2.22 18.89
C ASP A 230 -20.90 -0.77 18.40
N TYR A 231 -21.04 -0.55 17.08
CA TYR A 231 -21.33 0.75 16.43
C TYR A 231 -22.52 0.69 15.47
N PRO A 232 -23.71 0.23 15.92
CA PRO A 232 -24.86 -0.02 15.02
C PRO A 232 -25.38 1.24 14.33
N SER A 233 -25.22 2.41 14.97
CA SER A 233 -25.70 3.70 14.45
C SER A 233 -24.68 4.46 13.60
N SER A 234 -23.42 4.03 13.58
CA SER A 234 -22.35 4.73 12.86
C SER A 234 -22.24 4.23 11.42
N ARG A 235 -22.77 5.02 10.47
CA ARG A 235 -22.62 4.72 9.04
C ARG A 235 -21.15 4.72 8.58
N VAL A 236 -20.33 5.60 9.14
CA VAL A 236 -18.89 5.70 8.80
C VAL A 236 -18.17 4.39 9.18
N MET A 237 -18.35 3.93 10.42
CA MET A 237 -17.76 2.69 10.89
C MET A 237 -18.25 1.49 10.09
N TYR A 238 -19.57 1.36 9.93
CA TYR A 238 -20.14 0.21 9.21
C TYR A 238 -19.70 0.16 7.75
N ASN A 239 -19.88 1.26 6.98
CA ASN A 239 -19.56 1.28 5.56
C ASN A 239 -18.06 1.14 5.31
N GLY A 240 -17.23 1.83 6.09
CA GLY A 240 -15.79 1.77 5.92
C GLY A 240 -15.23 0.39 6.22
N TRP A 241 -15.66 -0.26 7.30
CA TRP A 241 -15.22 -1.62 7.60
C TRP A 241 -15.81 -2.66 6.66
N LYS A 242 -17.03 -2.45 6.15
CA LYS A 242 -17.57 -3.26 5.04
C LYS A 242 -16.68 -3.18 3.80
N ILE A 243 -16.24 -1.97 3.43
CA ILE A 243 -15.32 -1.79 2.29
C ILE A 243 -13.99 -2.48 2.57
N ASN A 244 -13.40 -2.30 3.76
CA ASN A 244 -12.16 -3.00 4.13
C ASN A 244 -12.29 -4.52 4.04
N THR A 245 -13.40 -5.08 4.51
CA THR A 245 -13.66 -6.53 4.46
C THR A 245 -13.81 -7.02 3.02
N ILE A 246 -14.46 -6.24 2.15
CA ILE A 246 -14.54 -6.55 0.71
C ILE A 246 -13.15 -6.51 0.09
N LEU A 247 -12.35 -5.46 0.38
CA LEU A 247 -11.00 -5.32 -0.18
C LEU A 247 -10.07 -6.45 0.23
N ILE A 248 -10.05 -6.86 1.51
CA ILE A 248 -9.21 -7.99 1.94
C ILE A 248 -9.69 -9.32 1.32
N THR A 249 -11.00 -9.47 1.11
CA THR A 249 -11.54 -10.66 0.44
C THR A 249 -11.09 -10.69 -1.04
N ILE A 250 -11.21 -9.58 -1.76
CA ILE A 250 -10.69 -9.45 -3.13
C ILE A 250 -9.17 -9.69 -3.14
N GLN A 251 -8.44 -9.18 -2.15
CA GLN A 251 -6.99 -9.36 -2.04
C GLN A 251 -6.58 -10.82 -1.97
N VAL A 252 -7.28 -11.63 -1.15
CA VAL A 252 -7.03 -13.07 -1.03
C VAL A 252 -7.38 -13.80 -2.33
N LEU A 253 -8.50 -13.44 -2.96
CA LEU A 253 -8.90 -14.02 -4.25
C LEU A 253 -7.90 -13.68 -5.38
N LEU A 254 -7.39 -12.44 -5.42
CA LEU A 254 -6.35 -12.05 -6.37
C LEU A 254 -5.04 -12.81 -6.10
N GLY A 255 -4.71 -13.06 -4.84
CA GLY A 255 -3.56 -13.91 -4.47
C GLY A 255 -3.69 -15.33 -5.00
N ALA A 256 -4.89 -15.94 -4.89
CA ALA A 256 -5.20 -17.24 -5.50
C ALA A 256 -5.12 -17.17 -7.03
N LEU A 257 -5.69 -16.13 -7.63
CA LEU A 257 -5.74 -15.96 -9.08
C LEU A 257 -4.34 -15.79 -9.70
N ILE A 258 -3.37 -15.19 -8.97
CA ILE A 258 -1.96 -15.13 -9.41
C ILE A 258 -1.42 -16.55 -9.65
N ILE A 259 -1.73 -17.50 -8.77
CA ILE A 259 -1.29 -18.90 -8.92
C ILE A 259 -1.97 -19.55 -10.13
N PHE A 260 -3.31 -19.49 -10.22
CA PHE A 260 -4.08 -20.11 -11.28
C PHE A 260 -3.81 -19.52 -12.68
N THR A 261 -3.39 -18.26 -12.73
CA THR A 261 -3.01 -17.59 -14.00
C THR A 261 -1.51 -17.60 -14.27
N VAL A 262 -0.76 -18.42 -13.55
CA VAL A 262 0.70 -18.57 -13.69
C VAL A 262 1.42 -17.21 -13.66
N GLY A 263 1.06 -16.39 -12.68
CA GLY A 263 1.71 -15.10 -12.46
C GLY A 263 1.30 -14.00 -13.43
N ASN A 264 0.06 -13.99 -13.94
CA ASN A 264 -0.43 -12.97 -14.88
C ASN A 264 -0.13 -11.55 -14.36
N LEU A 265 0.45 -10.72 -15.23
CA LEU A 265 0.88 -9.36 -14.90
C LEU A 265 -0.27 -8.49 -14.40
N PHE A 266 -1.40 -8.49 -15.10
CA PHE A 266 -2.55 -7.65 -14.74
C PHE A 266 -3.11 -8.01 -13.36
N VAL A 267 -3.23 -9.32 -13.06
CA VAL A 267 -3.68 -9.80 -11.75
C VAL A 267 -2.72 -9.39 -10.64
N ALA A 268 -1.41 -9.46 -10.88
CA ALA A 268 -0.40 -9.03 -9.91
C ALA A 268 -0.45 -7.52 -9.64
N LEU A 269 -0.68 -6.69 -10.66
CA LEU A 269 -0.87 -5.24 -10.50
C LEU A 269 -2.16 -4.91 -9.74
N LEU A 270 -3.26 -5.62 -10.01
CA LEU A 270 -4.51 -5.48 -9.24
C LEU A 270 -4.32 -5.88 -7.78
N HIS A 271 -3.55 -6.93 -7.50
CA HIS A 271 -3.23 -7.34 -6.13
C HIS A 271 -2.48 -6.24 -5.37
N ALA A 272 -1.50 -5.58 -6.00
CA ALA A 272 -0.80 -4.44 -5.41
C ALA A 272 -1.74 -3.23 -5.19
N LEU A 273 -2.62 -2.93 -6.14
CA LEU A 273 -3.60 -1.84 -6.03
C LEU A 273 -4.58 -2.06 -4.87
N VAL A 274 -5.21 -3.25 -4.82
CA VAL A 274 -6.22 -3.56 -3.79
C VAL A 274 -5.61 -3.54 -2.39
N LEU A 275 -4.37 -4.06 -2.23
CA LEU A 275 -3.61 -3.95 -1.00
C LEU A 275 -3.42 -2.49 -0.57
N SER A 276 -3.05 -1.61 -1.52
CA SER A 276 -2.80 -0.19 -1.23
C SER A 276 -4.07 0.51 -0.75
N LEU A 277 -5.21 0.23 -1.37
CA LEU A 277 -6.50 0.78 -0.96
C LEU A 277 -6.93 0.26 0.42
N TYR A 278 -6.79 -1.04 0.67
CA TYR A 278 -7.09 -1.65 1.97
C TYR A 278 -6.25 -1.03 3.10
N PHE A 279 -4.93 -0.92 2.89
CA PHE A 279 -4.03 -0.29 3.84
C PHE A 279 -4.37 1.19 4.09
N GLY A 280 -4.66 1.94 3.03
CA GLY A 280 -5.03 3.35 3.13
C GLY A 280 -6.30 3.57 3.96
N ILE A 281 -7.36 2.76 3.75
CA ILE A 281 -8.61 2.85 4.53
C ILE A 281 -8.38 2.40 5.98
N LEU A 282 -7.57 1.37 6.23
CA LEU A 282 -7.20 0.97 7.59
C LEU A 282 -6.48 2.12 8.33
N CYS A 283 -5.53 2.80 7.68
CA CYS A 283 -4.85 3.97 8.22
C CYS A 283 -5.82 5.13 8.49
N TYR A 284 -6.86 5.31 7.69
CA TYR A 284 -7.91 6.30 7.95
C TYR A 284 -8.66 6.00 9.25
N PHE A 285 -9.08 4.76 9.50
CA PHE A 285 -9.71 4.39 10.77
C PHE A 285 -8.76 4.51 11.95
N LEU A 286 -7.48 4.22 11.74
CA LEU A 286 -6.46 4.47 12.76
C LEU A 286 -6.38 5.96 13.10
N LEU A 287 -6.35 6.85 12.10
CA LEU A 287 -6.36 8.30 12.29
C LEU A 287 -7.60 8.75 13.05
N LEU A 288 -8.81 8.33 12.63
CA LEU A 288 -10.07 8.65 13.30
C LEU A 288 -10.07 8.20 14.77
N SER A 289 -9.47 7.05 15.08
CA SER A 289 -9.40 6.53 16.45
C SER A 289 -8.51 7.37 17.37
N TYR A 290 -7.53 8.09 16.82
CA TYR A 290 -6.69 9.02 17.59
C TYR A 290 -7.33 10.38 17.80
N ARG A 291 -8.34 10.75 17.01
CA ARG A 291 -9.14 11.96 17.26
C ARG A 291 -10.04 11.83 18.48
N SER A 292 -10.38 10.61 18.84
CA SER A 292 -11.22 10.30 20.02
C SER A 292 -10.47 10.40 21.35
N LEU A 293 -9.21 10.84 21.33
CA LEU A 293 -8.40 11.20 22.52
C LEU A 293 -8.57 12.67 22.86
#